data_2e7886fcb4684ffb592b2ee50f5edba1
#
_entry.id   2e7886fcb4684ffb592b2ee50f5edba1
#
_cell.length_a   1.000
_cell.length_b   1.000
_cell.length_c   1.000
_cell.angle_alpha   90.00
_cell.angle_beta   90.00
_cell.angle_gamma   90.00
#
_symmetry.space_group_name_H-M   'P 1'
#
loop_
_entity.id
_entity.type
_entity.pdbx_description
1 polymer ?
#
loop_
_entity_poly.entity_id
_entity_poly.type
_entity_poly.pdbx_seq_one_letter_code
_entity_poly.pdbx_strand_id
1 'polypeptide(L)'
;MSDSSQQGVPRVGVIGLGAMGQGTALALHESGLAVVGYDVSDRAREAFAAQGGQSAAEPAALVSCDIVLLLVVNGEQVEQVLFGEQGLVGRLTPGSLVIQCATVAPSQARRLGERLGAAGLALLDAPVSGGAAKARAGQLSVMASGDAAAFDQARPVLDAMAATVYRLGDAPGVGSSMKLVNQLLAGVHIATAAEAMALGIRLGLDPDTIYEVITHSAGNSWMFENRVPHILQGDYTPLSAVDIFVKDLNIVHETGRELAMSTPVAASALQQFTAAKGAGFGREDDSAVIKVYQRLSGIDLPEAANDPQGHDPKGNAPGGGA
;
A
#
# COMPACT_ATOMS: atom_id res chain seq x y z
N MET A 1 28.11 -37.33 -4.37
CA MET A 1 26.70 -37.49 -3.99
C MET A 1 26.48 -36.59 -2.77
N SER A 2 26.19 -35.33 -3.02
CA SER A 2 26.01 -34.34 -1.99
C SER A 2 24.53 -34.36 -1.54
N ASP A 3 24.42 -34.58 -0.26
CA ASP A 3 23.22 -34.59 0.56
C ASP A 3 22.36 -33.33 0.27
N SER A 4 21.28 -33.49 -0.48
CA SER A 4 20.26 -32.47 -0.60
C SER A 4 19.49 -32.49 0.71
N SER A 5 20.00 -31.74 1.70
CA SER A 5 19.31 -31.45 2.94
C SER A 5 17.87 -31.03 2.63
N GLN A 6 16.92 -31.80 3.13
CA GLN A 6 15.50 -31.44 3.21
C GLN A 6 15.43 -30.14 4.07
N GLN A 7 15.51 -28.98 3.42
CA GLN A 7 15.15 -27.74 4.06
C GLN A 7 13.63 -27.82 4.28
N GLY A 8 13.24 -27.89 5.53
CA GLY A 8 11.82 -27.87 5.90
C GLY A 8 11.12 -26.62 5.34
N VAL A 9 9.80 -26.68 5.17
CA VAL A 9 9.00 -25.53 4.75
C VAL A 9 9.26 -24.36 5.69
N PRO A 10 9.69 -23.18 5.19
CA PRO A 10 10.03 -22.06 6.05
C PRO A 10 8.80 -21.54 6.81
N ARG A 11 9.01 -21.15 8.07
CA ARG A 11 7.99 -20.49 8.86
C ARG A 11 8.01 -18.99 8.56
N VAL A 12 6.85 -18.46 8.14
CA VAL A 12 6.70 -17.07 7.70
C VAL A 12 5.85 -16.28 8.70
N GLY A 13 6.42 -15.20 9.23
CA GLY A 13 5.69 -14.22 10.00
C GLY A 13 5.21 -13.09 9.10
N VAL A 14 3.94 -12.73 9.13
CA VAL A 14 3.39 -11.59 8.38
C VAL A 14 2.95 -10.52 9.36
N ILE A 15 3.51 -9.32 9.25
CA ILE A 15 3.18 -8.16 10.11
C ILE A 15 2.47 -7.09 9.30
N GLY A 16 1.31 -6.69 9.79
CA GLY A 16 0.36 -5.84 9.09
C GLY A 16 -0.65 -6.69 8.34
N LEU A 17 -1.85 -6.85 8.91
CA LEU A 17 -2.98 -7.60 8.35
C LEU A 17 -4.08 -6.66 7.82
N GLY A 18 -3.69 -5.49 7.34
CA GLY A 18 -4.57 -4.61 6.56
C GLY A 18 -4.92 -5.22 5.21
N ALA A 19 -5.56 -4.44 4.31
CA ALA A 19 -6.10 -4.93 3.04
C ALA A 19 -5.09 -5.73 2.18
N MET A 20 -3.83 -5.27 2.11
CA MET A 20 -2.76 -5.98 1.38
C MET A 20 -2.23 -7.17 2.18
N GLY A 21 -1.94 -6.96 3.47
CA GLY A 21 -1.27 -7.95 4.30
C GLY A 21 -2.12 -9.18 4.57
N GLN A 22 -3.42 -9.01 4.86
CA GLN A 22 -4.34 -10.13 5.05
C GLN A 22 -4.45 -10.99 3.78
N GLY A 23 -4.65 -10.35 2.62
CA GLY A 23 -4.70 -11.05 1.35
C GLY A 23 -3.43 -11.83 1.06
N THR A 24 -2.27 -11.19 1.25
CA THR A 24 -0.96 -11.84 1.05
C THR A 24 -0.78 -13.01 2.03
N ALA A 25 -1.07 -12.83 3.33
CA ALA A 25 -0.92 -13.88 4.33
C ALA A 25 -1.79 -15.11 4.04
N LEU A 26 -3.01 -14.91 3.53
CA LEU A 26 -3.91 -15.99 3.10
C LEU A 26 -3.36 -16.69 1.85
N ALA A 27 -2.87 -15.96 0.86
CA ALA A 27 -2.26 -16.56 -0.34
C ALA A 27 -1.04 -17.43 0.02
N LEU A 28 -0.17 -16.94 0.93
CA LEU A 28 0.97 -17.71 1.45
C LEU A 28 0.49 -18.99 2.18
N HIS A 29 -0.51 -18.89 3.03
CA HIS A 29 -1.09 -20.02 3.76
C HIS A 29 -1.66 -21.07 2.80
N GLU A 30 -2.43 -20.64 1.80
CA GLU A 30 -3.04 -21.51 0.79
C GLU A 30 -2.01 -22.19 -0.12
N SER A 31 -0.82 -21.59 -0.27
CA SER A 31 0.32 -22.20 -0.98
C SER A 31 1.03 -23.30 -0.18
N GLY A 32 0.62 -23.53 1.08
CA GLY A 32 1.19 -24.54 1.97
C GLY A 32 2.33 -24.06 2.86
N LEU A 33 2.61 -22.75 2.92
CA LEU A 33 3.59 -22.18 3.84
C LEU A 33 3.06 -22.14 5.28
N ALA A 34 3.95 -22.32 6.27
CA ALA A 34 3.60 -22.18 7.68
C ALA A 34 3.55 -20.70 8.06
N VAL A 35 2.36 -20.07 7.97
CA VAL A 35 2.16 -18.64 8.15
C VAL A 35 1.59 -18.30 9.52
N VAL A 36 2.20 -17.30 10.20
CA VAL A 36 1.67 -16.67 11.41
C VAL A 36 1.52 -15.17 11.17
N GLY A 37 0.30 -14.64 11.27
CA GLY A 37 0.01 -13.22 11.08
C GLY A 37 -0.03 -12.45 12.39
N TYR A 38 0.43 -11.19 12.38
CA TYR A 38 0.28 -10.25 13.48
C TYR A 38 -0.15 -8.87 12.98
N ASP A 39 -1.04 -8.23 13.72
CA ASP A 39 -1.42 -6.83 13.58
C ASP A 39 -1.67 -6.23 14.96
N VAL A 40 -1.51 -4.92 15.11
CA VAL A 40 -1.86 -4.22 16.36
C VAL A 40 -3.38 -4.18 16.59
N SER A 41 -4.17 -4.30 15.52
CA SER A 41 -5.63 -4.33 15.56
C SER A 41 -6.15 -5.74 15.83
N ASP A 42 -6.85 -5.91 16.96
CA ASP A 42 -7.56 -7.15 17.30
C ASP A 42 -8.51 -7.57 16.17
N ARG A 43 -9.27 -6.61 15.66
CA ARG A 43 -10.20 -6.83 14.55
C ARG A 43 -9.51 -7.42 13.31
N ALA A 44 -8.31 -6.94 12.97
CA ALA A 44 -7.57 -7.46 11.81
C ALA A 44 -7.09 -8.89 12.06
N ARG A 45 -6.62 -9.19 13.29
CA ARG A 45 -6.22 -10.54 13.71
C ARG A 45 -7.38 -11.53 13.70
N GLU A 46 -8.55 -11.12 14.23
CA GLU A 46 -9.77 -11.90 14.24
C GLU A 46 -10.29 -12.18 12.82
N ALA A 47 -10.27 -11.15 11.94
CA ALA A 47 -10.67 -11.28 10.55
C ALA A 47 -9.77 -12.26 9.77
N PHE A 48 -8.47 -12.28 10.06
CA PHE A 48 -7.53 -13.24 9.49
C PHE A 48 -7.77 -14.65 10.00
N ALA A 49 -7.97 -14.81 11.32
CA ALA A 49 -8.26 -16.09 11.95
C ALA A 49 -9.59 -16.69 11.45
N ALA A 50 -10.63 -15.86 11.25
CA ALA A 50 -11.93 -16.29 10.71
C ALA A 50 -11.83 -16.88 9.29
N GLN A 51 -10.77 -16.56 8.55
CA GLN A 51 -10.48 -17.09 7.22
C GLN A 51 -9.46 -18.27 7.24
N GLY A 52 -9.21 -18.85 8.41
CA GLY A 52 -8.34 -20.01 8.58
C GLY A 52 -6.86 -19.66 8.82
N GLY A 53 -6.50 -18.39 8.91
CA GLY A 53 -5.15 -17.96 9.21
C GLY A 53 -4.78 -18.16 10.68
N GLN A 54 -3.52 -18.47 10.98
CA GLN A 54 -3.01 -18.48 12.34
C GLN A 54 -2.55 -17.07 12.72
N SER A 55 -3.23 -16.43 13.69
CA SER A 55 -2.84 -15.11 14.20
C SER A 55 -2.12 -15.20 15.54
N ALA A 56 -1.18 -14.27 15.78
CA ALA A 56 -0.47 -14.10 17.05
C ALA A 56 -1.05 -12.89 17.80
N ALA A 57 -1.11 -12.99 19.13
CA ALA A 57 -1.51 -11.88 20.01
C ALA A 57 -0.40 -10.83 20.18
N GLU A 58 0.86 -11.25 20.06
CA GLU A 58 2.05 -10.42 20.29
C GLU A 58 3.10 -10.64 19.21
N PRO A 59 3.91 -9.61 18.85
CA PRO A 59 4.99 -9.75 17.87
C PRO A 59 6.03 -10.81 18.28
N ALA A 60 6.20 -11.06 19.58
CA ALA A 60 7.12 -12.04 20.12
C ALA A 60 6.90 -13.47 19.57
N ALA A 61 5.68 -13.81 19.16
CA ALA A 61 5.41 -15.12 18.57
C ALA A 61 6.08 -15.32 17.19
N LEU A 62 6.56 -14.24 16.55
CA LEU A 62 7.20 -14.29 15.25
C LEU A 62 8.72 -14.43 15.31
N VAL A 63 9.33 -14.40 16.50
CA VAL A 63 10.80 -14.49 16.67
C VAL A 63 11.41 -15.82 16.20
N SER A 64 10.59 -16.87 16.11
CA SER A 64 10.99 -18.18 15.58
C SER A 64 10.68 -18.36 14.08
N CYS A 65 10.31 -17.28 13.37
CA CYS A 65 10.10 -17.34 11.94
C CYS A 65 11.44 -17.21 11.20
N ASP A 66 11.58 -17.98 10.12
CA ASP A 66 12.73 -17.91 9.21
C ASP A 66 12.68 -16.65 8.35
N ILE A 67 11.44 -16.23 8.03
CA ILE A 67 11.14 -15.06 7.18
C ILE A 67 10.09 -14.20 7.86
N VAL A 68 10.32 -12.89 7.93
CA VAL A 68 9.35 -11.91 8.42
C VAL A 68 8.99 -10.95 7.30
N LEU A 69 7.71 -10.96 6.89
CA LEU A 69 7.16 -10.11 5.84
C LEU A 69 6.46 -8.90 6.46
N LEU A 70 6.90 -7.68 6.12
CA LEU A 70 6.36 -6.43 6.63
C LEU A 70 5.43 -5.78 5.60
N LEU A 71 4.14 -5.77 5.89
CA LEU A 71 3.08 -5.15 5.06
C LEU A 71 2.37 -4.03 5.84
N VAL A 72 3.14 -3.28 6.61
CA VAL A 72 2.68 -2.10 7.36
C VAL A 72 2.58 -0.86 6.45
N VAL A 73 1.97 0.22 6.96
CA VAL A 73 1.58 1.38 6.15
C VAL A 73 2.77 2.29 5.81
N ASN A 74 3.71 2.48 6.74
CA ASN A 74 4.76 3.50 6.62
C ASN A 74 6.08 3.07 7.27
N GLY A 75 7.12 3.87 7.02
CA GLY A 75 8.48 3.63 7.53
C GLY A 75 8.60 3.75 9.04
N GLU A 76 7.76 4.55 9.71
CA GLU A 76 7.76 4.66 11.18
C GLU A 76 7.27 3.35 11.80
N GLN A 77 6.24 2.74 11.22
CA GLN A 77 5.77 1.42 11.65
C GLN A 77 6.81 0.33 11.40
N VAL A 78 7.54 0.39 10.27
CA VAL A 78 8.68 -0.52 10.02
C VAL A 78 9.74 -0.38 11.13
N GLU A 79 10.13 0.85 11.46
CA GLU A 79 11.09 1.13 12.54
C GLU A 79 10.58 0.61 13.89
N GLN A 80 9.32 0.87 14.21
CA GLN A 80 8.72 0.42 15.47
C GLN A 80 8.68 -1.11 15.59
N VAL A 81 8.31 -1.80 14.52
CA VAL A 81 8.25 -3.27 14.47
C VAL A 81 9.64 -3.89 14.62
N LEU A 82 10.64 -3.32 13.97
CA LEU A 82 11.99 -3.88 13.95
C LEU A 82 12.82 -3.46 15.17
N PHE A 83 12.76 -2.20 15.56
CA PHE A 83 13.70 -1.59 16.50
C PHE A 83 13.03 -0.91 17.70
N GLY A 84 11.71 -0.92 17.81
CA GLY A 84 10.97 -0.40 18.96
C GLY A 84 11.28 -1.17 20.25
N GLU A 85 10.70 -0.78 21.37
CA GLU A 85 10.92 -1.41 22.68
C GLU A 85 10.63 -2.93 22.67
N GLN A 86 9.60 -3.35 21.93
CA GLN A 86 9.26 -4.76 21.70
C GLN A 86 9.71 -5.25 20.32
N GLY A 87 10.69 -4.56 19.71
CA GLY A 87 11.15 -4.82 18.35
C GLY A 87 11.72 -6.21 18.15
N LEU A 88 11.69 -6.67 16.92
CA LEU A 88 12.10 -8.03 16.55
C LEU A 88 13.62 -8.16 16.41
N VAL A 89 14.34 -7.07 16.08
CA VAL A 89 15.80 -7.08 15.95
C VAL A 89 16.44 -7.41 17.31
N GLY A 90 17.38 -8.35 17.31
CA GLY A 90 17.98 -8.90 18.53
C GLY A 90 17.19 -10.05 19.20
N ARG A 91 16.00 -10.37 18.67
CA ARG A 91 15.15 -11.47 19.11
C ARG A 91 14.95 -12.52 18.02
N LEU A 92 14.99 -12.12 16.75
CA LEU A 92 14.99 -13.02 15.59
C LEU A 92 16.27 -13.88 15.58
N THR A 93 16.15 -15.09 15.07
CA THR A 93 17.31 -15.97 14.87
C THR A 93 18.29 -15.35 13.87
N PRO A 94 19.61 -15.32 14.15
CA PRO A 94 20.58 -14.88 13.15
C PRO A 94 20.43 -15.66 11.83
N GLY A 95 20.49 -14.94 10.72
CA GLY A 95 20.23 -15.50 9.39
C GLY A 95 18.76 -15.45 8.96
N SER A 96 17.82 -15.04 9.82
CA SER A 96 16.44 -14.79 9.38
C SER A 96 16.38 -13.65 8.36
N LEU A 97 15.42 -13.74 7.44
CA LEU A 97 15.17 -12.75 6.39
C LEU A 97 14.01 -11.83 6.77
N VAL A 98 14.20 -10.54 6.62
CA VAL A 98 13.13 -9.54 6.61
C VAL A 98 12.80 -9.16 5.17
N ILE A 99 11.54 -9.33 4.76
CA ILE A 99 11.02 -8.85 3.47
C ILE A 99 10.22 -7.59 3.76
N GLN A 100 10.74 -6.42 3.36
CA GLN A 100 10.14 -5.12 3.61
C GLN A 100 9.30 -4.71 2.40
N CYS A 101 7.96 -4.63 2.56
CA CYS A 101 7.01 -4.29 1.49
C CYS A 101 6.34 -2.92 1.63
N ALA A 102 6.53 -2.23 2.76
CA ALA A 102 5.98 -0.89 2.94
C ALA A 102 6.62 0.11 1.98
N THR A 103 5.86 1.13 1.55
CA THR A 103 6.43 2.24 0.78
C THR A 103 7.23 3.15 1.71
N VAL A 104 8.53 3.18 1.53
CA VAL A 104 9.50 3.97 2.31
C VAL A 104 10.44 4.74 1.40
N ALA A 105 11.12 5.76 1.94
CA ALA A 105 12.19 6.45 1.20
C ALA A 105 13.36 5.47 0.89
N PRO A 106 13.99 5.58 -0.29
CA PRO A 106 15.15 4.73 -0.62
C PRO A 106 16.30 4.85 0.39
N SER A 107 16.51 6.04 0.95
CA SER A 107 17.50 6.28 2.01
C SER A 107 17.16 5.51 3.29
N GLN A 108 15.88 5.38 3.63
CA GLN A 108 15.43 4.58 4.77
C GLN A 108 15.63 3.08 4.52
N ALA A 109 15.27 2.57 3.33
CA ALA A 109 15.49 1.16 3.00
C ALA A 109 16.97 0.76 3.08
N ARG A 110 17.89 1.63 2.64
CA ARG A 110 19.34 1.42 2.79
C ARG A 110 19.75 1.34 4.26
N ARG A 111 19.32 2.31 5.10
CA ARG A 111 19.62 2.31 6.54
C ARG A 111 19.04 1.07 7.25
N LEU A 112 17.85 0.60 6.84
CA LEU A 112 17.30 -0.65 7.36
C LEU A 112 18.21 -1.83 7.04
N GLY A 113 18.71 -1.93 5.80
CA GLY A 113 19.64 -2.97 5.38
C GLY A 113 20.93 -2.99 6.20
N GLU A 114 21.54 -1.82 6.40
CA GLU A 114 22.76 -1.67 7.23
C GLU A 114 22.54 -2.13 8.69
N ARG A 115 21.42 -1.70 9.30
CA ARG A 115 21.10 -2.01 10.69
C ARG A 115 20.73 -3.49 10.89
N LEU A 116 19.98 -4.07 9.95
CA LEU A 116 19.65 -5.50 9.99
C LEU A 116 20.90 -6.35 9.76
N GLY A 117 21.74 -5.99 8.80
CA GLY A 117 23.02 -6.68 8.58
C GLY A 117 23.93 -6.65 9.78
N ALA A 118 24.03 -5.52 10.52
CA ALA A 118 24.77 -5.42 11.76
C ALA A 118 24.22 -6.34 12.88
N ALA A 119 22.93 -6.70 12.80
CA ALA A 119 22.27 -7.66 13.70
C ALA A 119 22.32 -9.11 13.20
N GLY A 120 23.02 -9.40 12.09
CA GLY A 120 23.10 -10.74 11.49
C GLY A 120 21.82 -11.18 10.77
N LEU A 121 20.97 -10.24 10.34
CA LEU A 121 19.72 -10.48 9.63
C LEU A 121 19.85 -10.03 8.17
N ALA A 122 19.16 -10.71 7.26
CA ALA A 122 19.09 -10.32 5.86
C ALA A 122 17.88 -9.39 5.60
N LEU A 123 17.99 -8.51 4.60
CA LEU A 123 16.89 -7.66 4.11
C LEU A 123 16.67 -7.85 2.62
N LEU A 124 15.42 -8.11 2.24
CA LEU A 124 14.92 -7.91 0.88
C LEU A 124 14.01 -6.67 0.88
N ASP A 125 14.41 -5.59 0.21
CA ASP A 125 13.60 -4.42 -0.05
C ASP A 125 12.68 -4.72 -1.22
N ALA A 126 11.40 -5.00 -0.94
CA ALA A 126 10.47 -5.62 -1.87
C ALA A 126 9.07 -4.98 -1.86
N PRO A 127 8.96 -3.66 -2.09
CA PRO A 127 7.66 -3.02 -2.20
C PRO A 127 6.82 -3.61 -3.32
N VAL A 128 5.49 -3.55 -3.12
CA VAL A 128 4.51 -4.24 -3.95
C VAL A 128 3.56 -3.29 -4.68
N SER A 129 2.95 -3.77 -5.75
CA SER A 129 1.87 -3.11 -6.48
C SER A 129 0.82 -4.13 -6.91
N GLY A 130 -0.46 -3.73 -6.99
CA GLY A 130 -1.55 -4.57 -7.48
C GLY A 130 -2.87 -4.44 -6.70
N GLY A 131 -2.85 -3.89 -5.50
CA GLY A 131 -4.03 -3.73 -4.66
C GLY A 131 -4.46 -5.02 -3.95
N ALA A 132 -5.50 -4.92 -3.12
CA ALA A 132 -5.95 -6.01 -2.24
C ALA A 132 -6.39 -7.27 -2.99
N ALA A 133 -7.07 -7.12 -4.14
CA ALA A 133 -7.53 -8.26 -4.94
C ALA A 133 -6.36 -9.10 -5.46
N LYS A 134 -5.32 -8.45 -6.00
CA LYS A 134 -4.11 -9.16 -6.47
C LYS A 134 -3.31 -9.73 -5.31
N ALA A 135 -3.26 -9.06 -4.16
CA ALA A 135 -2.63 -9.61 -2.95
C ALA A 135 -3.30 -10.92 -2.53
N ARG A 136 -4.64 -10.95 -2.49
CA ARG A 136 -5.41 -12.16 -2.15
C ARG A 136 -5.24 -13.29 -3.17
N ALA A 137 -5.05 -12.95 -4.43
CA ALA A 137 -4.85 -13.93 -5.51
C ALA A 137 -3.40 -14.41 -5.67
N GLY A 138 -2.44 -13.92 -4.87
CA GLY A 138 -1.01 -14.23 -5.05
C GLY A 138 -0.43 -13.65 -6.36
N GLN A 139 -0.98 -12.53 -6.84
CA GLN A 139 -0.68 -11.96 -8.17
C GLN A 139 -0.09 -10.55 -8.10
N LEU A 140 0.62 -10.24 -7.03
CA LEU A 140 1.29 -8.94 -6.91
C LEU A 140 2.41 -8.76 -7.93
N SER A 141 2.73 -7.51 -8.23
CA SER A 141 4.01 -7.12 -8.83
C SER A 141 4.95 -6.71 -7.71
N VAL A 142 6.09 -7.35 -7.59
CA VAL A 142 7.10 -7.08 -6.55
C VAL A 142 8.30 -6.40 -7.17
N MET A 143 8.69 -5.26 -6.62
CA MET A 143 9.85 -4.46 -7.04
C MET A 143 10.99 -4.71 -6.06
N ALA A 144 11.76 -5.79 -6.26
CA ALA A 144 12.68 -6.29 -5.24
C ALA A 144 14.14 -5.90 -5.49
N SER A 145 14.87 -5.60 -4.42
CA SER A 145 16.31 -5.44 -4.40
C SER A 145 16.93 -5.97 -3.10
N GLY A 146 18.10 -6.59 -3.22
CA GLY A 146 18.83 -7.25 -2.13
C GLY A 146 19.83 -8.23 -2.71
N ASP A 147 20.68 -8.83 -1.89
CA ASP A 147 21.66 -9.77 -2.36
C ASP A 147 21.04 -11.09 -2.86
N ALA A 148 21.85 -11.91 -3.53
CA ALA A 148 21.37 -13.16 -4.13
C ALA A 148 20.86 -14.15 -3.06
N ALA A 149 21.48 -14.19 -1.88
CA ALA A 149 21.09 -15.09 -0.79
C ALA A 149 19.72 -14.70 -0.22
N ALA A 150 19.44 -13.39 -0.07
CA ALA A 150 18.14 -12.89 0.33
C ALA A 150 17.04 -13.27 -0.69
N PHE A 151 17.31 -13.17 -1.99
CA PHE A 151 16.38 -13.62 -3.02
C PHE A 151 16.13 -15.13 -2.98
N ASP A 152 17.17 -15.93 -2.79
CA ASP A 152 17.05 -17.40 -2.72
C ASP A 152 16.23 -17.81 -1.49
N GLN A 153 16.47 -17.17 -0.34
CA GLN A 153 15.69 -17.40 0.88
C GLN A 153 14.24 -16.93 0.76
N ALA A 154 13.99 -15.79 0.07
CA ALA A 154 12.66 -15.24 -0.15
C ALA A 154 11.82 -16.02 -1.17
N ARG A 155 12.43 -16.86 -2.01
CA ARG A 155 11.78 -17.51 -3.15
C ARG A 155 10.43 -18.15 -2.83
N PRO A 156 10.26 -18.96 -1.77
CA PRO A 156 8.97 -19.58 -1.48
C PRO A 156 7.85 -18.55 -1.20
N VAL A 157 8.20 -17.41 -0.58
CA VAL A 157 7.27 -16.31 -0.30
C VAL A 157 6.95 -15.55 -1.58
N LEU A 158 7.98 -15.23 -2.38
CA LEU A 158 7.81 -14.48 -3.63
C LEU A 158 6.97 -15.27 -4.65
N ASP A 159 7.22 -16.57 -4.80
CA ASP A 159 6.47 -17.45 -5.72
C ASP A 159 4.99 -17.56 -5.33
N ALA A 160 4.67 -17.48 -4.03
CA ALA A 160 3.30 -17.58 -3.54
C ALA A 160 2.54 -16.24 -3.56
N MET A 161 3.23 -15.09 -3.46
CA MET A 161 2.57 -13.79 -3.35
C MET A 161 2.53 -12.98 -4.66
N ALA A 162 3.32 -13.35 -5.67
CA ALA A 162 3.57 -12.51 -6.84
C ALA A 162 3.37 -13.22 -8.18
N ALA A 163 2.71 -12.54 -9.12
CA ALA A 163 2.71 -12.95 -10.53
C ALA A 163 4.04 -12.56 -11.21
N THR A 164 4.67 -11.48 -10.75
CA THR A 164 5.93 -10.98 -11.33
C THR A 164 6.83 -10.41 -10.25
N VAL A 165 8.08 -10.83 -10.24
CA VAL A 165 9.14 -10.30 -9.37
C VAL A 165 10.21 -9.64 -10.24
N TYR A 166 10.36 -8.33 -10.08
CA TYR A 166 11.43 -7.56 -10.73
C TYR A 166 12.65 -7.51 -9.79
N ARG A 167 13.74 -8.19 -10.17
CA ARG A 167 15.03 -8.06 -9.48
C ARG A 167 15.74 -6.80 -9.99
N LEU A 168 15.73 -5.74 -9.19
CA LEU A 168 16.15 -4.40 -9.62
C LEU A 168 17.57 -4.05 -9.20
N GLY A 169 18.18 -4.82 -8.30
CA GLY A 169 19.54 -4.56 -7.84
C GLY A 169 19.93 -5.47 -6.68
N ASP A 170 21.21 -5.43 -6.33
CA ASP A 170 21.83 -6.32 -5.36
C ASP A 170 21.90 -5.70 -3.95
N ALA A 171 21.32 -4.50 -3.75
CA ALA A 171 21.31 -3.81 -2.46
C ALA A 171 19.94 -3.17 -2.19
N PRO A 172 19.50 -3.07 -0.93
CA PRO A 172 18.28 -2.38 -0.53
C PRO A 172 18.25 -0.93 -0.98
N GLY A 173 17.04 -0.41 -1.28
CA GLY A 173 16.77 0.94 -1.71
C GLY A 173 16.52 1.09 -3.21
N VAL A 174 16.90 0.13 -4.04
CA VAL A 174 16.61 0.16 -5.49
C VAL A 174 15.15 -0.20 -5.74
N GLY A 175 14.61 -1.21 -5.03
CA GLY A 175 13.19 -1.56 -5.03
C GLY A 175 12.31 -0.40 -4.58
N SER A 176 12.65 0.20 -3.45
CA SER A 176 11.98 1.43 -2.95
C SER A 176 12.08 2.59 -3.94
N SER A 177 13.21 2.77 -4.64
CA SER A 177 13.33 3.81 -5.68
C SER A 177 12.35 3.59 -6.83
N MET A 178 12.23 2.36 -7.33
CA MET A 178 11.26 2.01 -8.37
C MET A 178 9.83 2.21 -7.87
N LYS A 179 9.55 1.85 -6.61
CA LYS A 179 8.24 2.09 -6.00
C LYS A 179 7.90 3.56 -5.95
N LEU A 180 8.83 4.46 -5.65
CA LEU A 180 8.57 5.92 -5.69
C LEU A 180 8.21 6.41 -7.08
N VAL A 181 8.87 5.91 -8.14
CA VAL A 181 8.49 6.23 -9.53
C VAL A 181 7.05 5.77 -9.80
N ASN A 182 6.70 4.55 -9.37
CA ASN A 182 5.33 4.05 -9.48
C ASN A 182 4.32 4.93 -8.72
N GLN A 183 4.64 5.33 -7.48
CA GLN A 183 3.71 6.11 -6.64
C GLN A 183 3.55 7.54 -7.16
N LEU A 184 4.60 8.14 -7.71
CA LEU A 184 4.49 9.43 -8.41
C LEU A 184 3.46 9.33 -9.54
N LEU A 185 3.62 8.37 -10.44
CA LEU A 185 2.69 8.18 -11.56
C LEU A 185 1.29 7.86 -11.07
N ALA A 186 1.13 6.94 -10.14
CA ALA A 186 -0.18 6.55 -9.64
C ALA A 186 -0.93 7.72 -9.01
N GLY A 187 -0.29 8.48 -8.11
CA GLY A 187 -0.91 9.62 -7.45
C GLY A 187 -1.26 10.76 -8.42
N VAL A 188 -0.36 11.04 -9.36
CA VAL A 188 -0.63 12.05 -10.42
C VAL A 188 -1.80 11.61 -11.30
N HIS A 189 -1.83 10.34 -11.72
CA HIS A 189 -2.90 9.83 -12.57
C HIS A 189 -4.27 9.86 -11.86
N ILE A 190 -4.34 9.55 -10.57
CA ILE A 190 -5.60 9.64 -9.81
C ILE A 190 -6.04 11.10 -9.69
N ALA A 191 -5.12 12.01 -9.33
CA ALA A 191 -5.46 13.43 -9.21
C ALA A 191 -5.94 14.02 -10.55
N THR A 192 -5.26 13.69 -11.67
CA THR A 192 -5.68 14.15 -13.01
C THR A 192 -6.95 13.47 -13.48
N ALA A 193 -7.21 12.21 -13.13
CA ALA A 193 -8.48 11.54 -13.42
C ALA A 193 -9.65 12.26 -12.74
N ALA A 194 -9.50 12.58 -11.47
CA ALA A 194 -10.52 13.34 -10.72
C ALA A 194 -10.75 14.74 -11.30
N GLU A 195 -9.69 15.45 -11.69
CA GLU A 195 -9.79 16.77 -12.32
C GLU A 195 -10.48 16.69 -13.69
N ALA A 196 -10.11 15.72 -14.52
CA ALA A 196 -10.70 15.50 -15.84
C ALA A 196 -12.20 15.16 -15.74
N MET A 197 -12.59 14.26 -14.82
CA MET A 197 -13.99 13.94 -14.56
C MET A 197 -14.76 15.17 -14.10
N ALA A 198 -14.21 15.94 -13.15
CA ALA A 198 -14.83 17.17 -12.66
C ALA A 198 -15.03 18.21 -13.78
N LEU A 199 -14.02 18.39 -14.65
CA LEU A 199 -14.11 19.29 -15.80
C LEU A 199 -15.19 18.82 -16.79
N GLY A 200 -15.23 17.54 -17.13
CA GLY A 200 -16.21 16.96 -18.04
C GLY A 200 -17.63 17.14 -17.51
N ILE A 201 -17.88 16.84 -16.25
CA ILE A 201 -19.18 17.06 -15.58
C ILE A 201 -19.56 18.55 -15.63
N ARG A 202 -18.62 19.45 -15.37
CA ARG A 202 -18.87 20.91 -15.42
C ARG A 202 -19.17 21.39 -16.85
N LEU A 203 -18.66 20.73 -17.86
CA LEU A 203 -18.99 20.98 -19.28
C LEU A 203 -20.35 20.39 -19.69
N GLY A 204 -21.04 19.69 -18.82
CA GLY A 204 -22.34 19.08 -19.07
C GLY A 204 -22.25 17.70 -19.75
N LEU A 205 -21.08 17.07 -19.74
CA LEU A 205 -20.92 15.70 -20.23
C LEU A 205 -21.43 14.69 -19.19
N ASP A 206 -22.03 13.62 -19.67
CA ASP A 206 -22.44 12.50 -18.87
C ASP A 206 -21.20 11.73 -18.34
N PRO A 207 -21.10 11.45 -17.03
CA PRO A 207 -19.92 10.80 -16.44
C PRO A 207 -19.60 9.42 -17.02
N ASP A 208 -20.61 8.59 -17.31
CA ASP A 208 -20.40 7.26 -17.91
C ASP A 208 -19.83 7.40 -19.33
N THR A 209 -20.33 8.36 -20.10
CA THR A 209 -19.82 8.69 -21.44
C THR A 209 -18.36 9.15 -21.38
N ILE A 210 -17.98 9.99 -20.39
CA ILE A 210 -16.57 10.40 -20.21
C ILE A 210 -15.70 9.16 -20.00
N TYR A 211 -16.11 8.24 -19.11
CA TYR A 211 -15.36 7.02 -18.83
C TYR A 211 -15.21 6.16 -20.07
N GLU A 212 -16.29 5.88 -20.78
CA GLU A 212 -16.28 5.07 -22.00
C GLU A 212 -15.32 5.65 -23.06
N VAL A 213 -15.41 6.95 -23.34
CA VAL A 213 -14.58 7.59 -24.38
C VAL A 213 -13.11 7.61 -23.97
N ILE A 214 -12.80 7.99 -22.72
CA ILE A 214 -11.39 8.12 -22.29
C ILE A 214 -10.70 6.76 -22.20
N THR A 215 -11.38 5.70 -21.76
CA THR A 215 -10.79 4.36 -21.70
C THR A 215 -10.36 3.82 -23.08
N HIS A 216 -10.94 4.34 -24.15
CA HIS A 216 -10.57 4.03 -25.54
C HIS A 216 -9.73 5.12 -26.23
N SER A 217 -9.24 6.10 -25.48
CA SER A 217 -8.51 7.27 -25.99
C SER A 217 -7.11 7.39 -25.41
N ALA A 218 -6.27 8.22 -26.00
CA ALA A 218 -4.88 8.44 -25.58
C ALA A 218 -4.72 9.07 -24.17
N GLY A 219 -5.78 9.68 -23.63
CA GLY A 219 -5.81 10.25 -22.28
C GLY A 219 -5.96 9.22 -21.17
N ASN A 220 -6.13 7.93 -21.50
CA ASN A 220 -6.33 6.85 -20.55
C ASN A 220 -5.08 6.56 -19.70
N SER A 221 -5.32 5.99 -18.51
CA SER A 221 -4.31 5.36 -17.67
C SER A 221 -4.94 4.21 -16.90
N TRP A 222 -4.12 3.25 -16.45
CA TRP A 222 -4.60 2.16 -15.59
C TRP A 222 -5.32 2.70 -14.34
N MET A 223 -4.85 3.84 -13.79
CA MET A 223 -5.49 4.46 -12.64
C MET A 223 -6.85 5.09 -12.99
N PHE A 224 -6.98 5.68 -14.17
CA PHE A 224 -8.28 6.17 -14.66
C PHE A 224 -9.29 5.02 -14.75
N GLU A 225 -8.94 3.93 -15.46
CA GLU A 225 -9.81 2.76 -15.60
C GLU A 225 -10.23 2.15 -14.25
N ASN A 226 -9.33 2.17 -13.28
CA ASN A 226 -9.55 1.50 -12.01
C ASN A 226 -10.26 2.38 -10.96
N ARG A 227 -10.10 3.72 -11.02
CA ARG A 227 -10.64 4.64 -10.01
C ARG A 227 -11.92 5.35 -10.43
N VAL A 228 -12.10 5.66 -11.71
CA VAL A 228 -13.31 6.33 -12.16
C VAL A 228 -14.58 5.50 -11.90
N PRO A 229 -14.61 4.16 -12.01
CA PRO A 229 -15.78 3.36 -11.61
C PRO A 229 -16.26 3.60 -10.17
N HIS A 230 -15.36 3.88 -9.21
CA HIS A 230 -15.76 4.25 -7.84
C HIS A 230 -16.52 5.57 -7.83
N ILE A 231 -16.08 6.55 -8.64
CA ILE A 231 -16.74 7.84 -8.80
C ILE A 231 -18.13 7.67 -9.40
N LEU A 232 -18.25 6.85 -10.47
CA LEU A 232 -19.51 6.58 -11.15
C LEU A 232 -20.52 5.87 -10.25
N GLN A 233 -20.05 4.99 -9.37
CA GLN A 233 -20.88 4.26 -8.43
C GLN A 233 -21.18 5.02 -7.14
N GLY A 234 -20.49 6.16 -6.89
CA GLY A 234 -20.56 6.87 -5.63
C GLY A 234 -20.01 6.05 -4.44
N ASP A 235 -19.25 4.98 -4.73
CA ASP A 235 -18.69 4.09 -3.70
C ASP A 235 -17.23 4.44 -3.43
N TYR A 236 -17.00 5.06 -2.28
CA TYR A 236 -15.68 5.46 -1.79
C TYR A 236 -15.17 4.55 -0.67
N THR A 237 -15.66 3.31 -0.60
CA THR A 237 -15.09 2.28 0.27
C THR A 237 -13.62 2.04 -0.09
N PRO A 238 -12.66 2.22 0.84
CA PRO A 238 -11.26 2.30 0.49
C PRO A 238 -10.68 0.95 0.06
N LEU A 239 -10.25 0.86 -1.19
CA LEU A 239 -9.28 -0.14 -1.66
C LEU A 239 -7.84 0.39 -1.45
N SER A 240 -7.66 1.69 -1.57
CA SER A 240 -6.50 2.47 -1.15
C SER A 240 -7.01 3.83 -0.68
N ALA A 241 -6.61 4.28 0.49
CA ALA A 241 -7.14 5.52 1.09
C ALA A 241 -6.42 6.78 0.58
N VAL A 242 -7.12 7.92 0.58
CA VAL A 242 -6.53 9.26 0.34
C VAL A 242 -5.26 9.47 1.15
N ASP A 243 -5.25 9.09 2.45
CA ASP A 243 -4.09 9.24 3.34
C ASP A 243 -2.84 8.49 2.86
N ILE A 244 -3.00 7.41 2.08
CA ILE A 244 -1.87 6.68 1.48
C ILE A 244 -1.14 7.56 0.47
N PHE A 245 -1.89 8.27 -0.41
CA PHE A 245 -1.26 9.14 -1.40
C PHE A 245 -0.75 10.46 -0.81
N VAL A 246 -1.36 10.97 0.28
CA VAL A 246 -0.74 12.04 1.06
C VAL A 246 0.64 11.62 1.55
N LYS A 247 0.77 10.42 2.13
CA LYS A 247 2.04 9.88 2.60
C LYS A 247 3.02 9.62 1.44
N ASP A 248 2.60 8.89 0.40
CA ASP A 248 3.48 8.43 -0.66
C ASP A 248 4.03 9.59 -1.50
N LEU A 249 3.18 10.58 -1.84
CA LEU A 249 3.62 11.76 -2.57
C LEU A 249 4.51 12.69 -1.71
N ASN A 250 4.33 12.71 -0.38
CA ASN A 250 5.29 13.38 0.51
C ASN A 250 6.67 12.71 0.43
N ILE A 251 6.74 11.36 0.45
CA ILE A 251 8.02 10.64 0.29
C ILE A 251 8.67 10.98 -1.07
N VAL A 252 7.87 11.02 -2.15
CA VAL A 252 8.35 11.45 -3.48
C VAL A 252 8.92 12.86 -3.44
N HIS A 253 8.19 13.80 -2.82
CA HIS A 253 8.60 15.21 -2.75
C HIS A 253 9.88 15.39 -1.91
N GLU A 254 9.96 14.76 -0.75
CA GLU A 254 11.13 14.79 0.12
C GLU A 254 12.36 14.18 -0.55
N THR A 255 12.19 13.03 -1.22
CA THR A 255 13.27 12.40 -1.99
C THR A 255 13.74 13.31 -3.14
N GLY A 256 12.79 13.97 -3.84
CA GLY A 256 13.13 14.98 -4.85
C GLY A 256 13.97 16.11 -4.28
N ARG A 257 13.62 16.62 -3.11
CA ARG A 257 14.40 17.65 -2.39
C ARG A 257 15.81 17.18 -2.03
N GLU A 258 15.94 15.95 -1.49
CA GLU A 258 17.24 15.38 -1.17
C GLU A 258 18.15 15.27 -2.40
N LEU A 259 17.58 15.01 -3.57
CA LEU A 259 18.29 14.89 -4.85
C LEU A 259 18.43 16.20 -5.62
N ALA A 260 17.96 17.34 -5.07
CA ALA A 260 17.87 18.63 -5.77
C ALA A 260 17.09 18.53 -7.11
N MET A 261 16.10 17.64 -7.19
CA MET A 261 15.24 17.42 -8.35
C MET A 261 13.85 18.03 -8.11
N SER A 262 13.38 18.86 -9.03
CA SER A 262 12.04 19.43 -9.00
C SER A 262 10.98 18.38 -9.39
N THR A 263 9.89 18.32 -8.61
CA THR A 263 8.74 17.41 -8.85
C THR A 263 7.42 18.18 -8.87
N PRO A 264 7.23 19.18 -9.79
CA PRO A 264 6.10 20.10 -9.72
C PRO A 264 4.74 19.43 -9.93
N VAL A 265 4.67 18.43 -10.81
CA VAL A 265 3.43 17.70 -11.09
C VAL A 265 3.01 16.87 -9.88
N ALA A 266 3.95 16.15 -9.26
CA ALA A 266 3.68 15.41 -8.02
C ALA A 266 3.30 16.33 -6.86
N ALA A 267 3.93 17.50 -6.75
CA ALA A 267 3.60 18.51 -5.73
C ALA A 267 2.16 19.03 -5.91
N SER A 268 1.71 19.28 -7.14
CA SER A 268 0.33 19.68 -7.43
C SER A 268 -0.67 18.58 -7.04
N ALA A 269 -0.40 17.32 -7.41
CA ALA A 269 -1.21 16.19 -7.01
C ALA A 269 -1.26 16.02 -5.47
N LEU A 270 -0.13 16.17 -4.79
CA LEU A 270 -0.07 16.13 -3.32
C LEU A 270 -1.00 17.17 -2.67
N GLN A 271 -1.08 18.37 -3.23
CA GLN A 271 -1.99 19.40 -2.71
C GLN A 271 -3.46 19.00 -2.84
N GLN A 272 -3.86 18.30 -3.91
CA GLN A 272 -5.23 17.80 -4.05
C GLN A 272 -5.56 16.73 -2.99
N PHE A 273 -4.67 15.75 -2.78
CA PHE A 273 -4.85 14.76 -1.72
C PHE A 273 -4.83 15.39 -0.32
N THR A 274 -3.98 16.40 -0.10
CA THR A 274 -3.93 17.14 1.17
C THR A 274 -5.25 17.89 1.41
N ALA A 275 -5.81 18.51 0.38
CA ALA A 275 -7.11 19.17 0.46
C ALA A 275 -8.24 18.16 0.75
N ALA A 276 -8.22 16.98 0.10
CA ALA A 276 -9.19 15.92 0.38
C ALA A 276 -9.09 15.42 1.83
N LYS A 277 -7.87 15.19 2.34
CA LYS A 277 -7.63 14.85 3.75
C LYS A 277 -8.16 15.94 4.70
N GLY A 278 -7.82 17.20 4.43
CA GLY A 278 -8.29 18.35 5.22
C GLY A 278 -9.81 18.52 5.20
N ALA A 279 -10.46 18.06 4.15
CA ALA A 279 -11.92 18.03 4.00
C ALA A 279 -12.59 16.84 4.73
N GLY A 280 -11.82 15.94 5.35
CA GLY A 280 -12.33 14.80 6.12
C GLY A 280 -12.35 13.47 5.35
N PHE A 281 -11.88 13.43 4.09
CA PHE A 281 -11.91 12.24 3.24
C PHE A 281 -10.68 11.34 3.35
N GLY A 282 -9.79 11.58 4.32
CA GLY A 282 -8.51 10.87 4.46
C GLY A 282 -8.62 9.35 4.48
N ARG A 283 -9.70 8.80 5.05
CA ARG A 283 -9.95 7.36 5.17
C ARG A 283 -10.80 6.76 4.04
N GLU A 284 -11.34 7.61 3.16
CA GLU A 284 -12.07 7.15 1.99
C GLU A 284 -11.10 6.69 0.89
N ASP A 285 -11.64 5.99 -0.11
CA ASP A 285 -10.89 5.58 -1.30
C ASP A 285 -10.18 6.79 -1.93
N ASP A 286 -9.03 6.58 -2.52
CA ASP A 286 -8.20 7.64 -3.10
C ASP A 286 -8.90 8.39 -4.25
N SER A 287 -9.92 7.77 -4.89
CA SER A 287 -10.81 8.43 -5.85
C SER A 287 -11.65 9.54 -5.23
N ALA A 288 -11.83 9.55 -3.89
CA ALA A 288 -12.56 10.61 -3.18
C ALA A 288 -11.89 12.00 -3.30
N VAL A 289 -10.67 12.08 -3.85
CA VAL A 289 -10.05 13.37 -4.21
C VAL A 289 -10.94 14.21 -5.13
N ILE A 290 -11.84 13.61 -5.91
CA ILE A 290 -12.83 14.33 -6.73
C ILE A 290 -13.81 15.17 -5.90
N LYS A 291 -14.10 14.77 -4.65
CA LYS A 291 -14.99 15.51 -3.75
C LYS A 291 -14.47 16.92 -3.39
N VAL A 292 -13.15 17.16 -3.58
CA VAL A 292 -12.58 18.51 -3.48
C VAL A 292 -13.17 19.40 -4.57
N TYR A 293 -13.28 18.91 -5.79
CA TYR A 293 -13.88 19.65 -6.93
C TYR A 293 -15.39 19.83 -6.73
N GLN A 294 -16.09 18.84 -6.18
CA GLN A 294 -17.50 18.98 -5.80
C GLN A 294 -17.71 20.18 -4.87
N ARG A 295 -16.88 20.30 -3.80
CA ARG A 295 -16.96 21.41 -2.85
C ARG A 295 -16.58 22.77 -3.45
N LEU A 296 -15.52 22.81 -4.28
CA LEU A 296 -14.98 24.05 -4.83
C LEU A 296 -15.74 24.56 -6.07
N SER A 297 -16.22 23.65 -6.91
CA SER A 297 -16.79 23.96 -8.23
C SER A 297 -18.28 23.66 -8.34
N GLY A 298 -18.91 23.09 -7.29
CA GLY A 298 -20.34 22.80 -7.25
C GLY A 298 -20.78 21.84 -8.36
N ILE A 299 -19.95 20.82 -8.65
CA ILE A 299 -20.34 19.72 -9.54
C ILE A 299 -21.19 18.71 -8.75
N ASP A 300 -22.16 18.10 -9.42
CA ASP A 300 -22.95 17.01 -8.87
C ASP A 300 -22.23 15.69 -9.18
N LEU A 301 -21.88 14.92 -8.14
CA LEU A 301 -21.31 13.59 -8.27
C LEU A 301 -22.42 12.53 -8.17
N PRO A 302 -22.25 11.36 -8.85
CA PRO A 302 -23.13 10.23 -8.65
C PRO A 302 -23.20 9.81 -7.17
N GLU A 303 -24.39 9.49 -6.69
CA GLU A 303 -24.62 8.99 -5.34
C GLU A 303 -24.65 7.45 -5.37
N ALA A 304 -24.22 6.83 -4.27
CA ALA A 304 -24.31 5.38 -4.14
C ALA A 304 -25.77 4.91 -4.25
N ALA A 305 -26.01 3.91 -5.06
CA ALA A 305 -27.35 3.41 -5.39
C ALA A 305 -28.15 2.86 -4.17
N ASN A 306 -27.52 2.77 -2.99
CA ASN A 306 -28.10 2.34 -1.72
C ASN A 306 -27.36 2.97 -0.54
N ASP A 307 -27.66 4.22 -0.19
CA ASP A 307 -27.45 4.73 1.16
C ASP A 307 -28.81 4.95 1.82
N PRO A 308 -29.35 4.00 2.64
CA PRO A 308 -30.58 4.21 3.42
C PRO A 308 -30.42 5.21 4.57
N GLN A 309 -29.22 5.73 4.80
CA GLN A 309 -28.93 6.73 5.83
C GLN A 309 -28.24 7.94 5.19
N GLY A 310 -29.06 8.74 4.46
CA GLY A 310 -28.62 10.01 3.92
C GLY A 310 -27.94 10.87 4.99
N HIS A 311 -26.63 10.96 4.90
CA HIS A 311 -25.87 11.95 5.67
C HIS A 311 -26.18 13.30 5.05
N ASP A 312 -27.12 14.02 5.69
CA ASP A 312 -27.46 15.41 5.37
C ASP A 312 -26.20 16.29 5.50
N PRO A 313 -25.60 16.78 4.40
CA PRO A 313 -24.44 17.66 4.48
C PRO A 313 -24.77 19.07 4.98
N LYS A 314 -26.03 19.33 5.32
CA LYS A 314 -26.50 20.60 5.89
C LYS A 314 -26.79 20.47 7.39
N GLY A 315 -25.86 19.91 8.16
CA GLY A 315 -25.90 19.93 9.62
C GLY A 315 -25.98 21.39 10.11
N ASN A 316 -27.17 21.77 10.53
CA ASN A 316 -27.57 23.03 11.14
C ASN A 316 -26.54 23.46 12.20
N ALA A 317 -25.95 24.65 12.02
CA ALA A 317 -25.28 25.36 13.10
C ALA A 317 -26.32 25.64 14.23
N PRO A 318 -26.00 25.39 15.51
CA PRO A 318 -26.90 25.73 16.59
C PRO A 318 -27.03 27.26 16.65
N GLY A 319 -28.27 27.73 16.42
CA GLY A 319 -28.64 29.13 16.55
C GLY A 319 -28.33 29.63 17.96
N GLY A 320 -27.46 30.65 18.03
CA GLY A 320 -27.32 31.47 19.23
C GLY A 320 -28.63 32.17 19.49
N GLY A 321 -29.28 31.87 20.62
CA GLY A 321 -30.38 32.58 21.18
C GLY A 321 -29.92 33.40 22.37
N ALA A 322 -30.12 34.69 22.24
CA ALA A 322 -30.23 35.75 23.26
C ALA A 322 -29.45 35.63 24.58
#